data_87e69e1cc3e94e349b0390bcd2a4c84b
#
_entry.id   87e69e1cc3e94e349b0390bcd2a4c84b
#
_cell.length_a   1.000
_cell.length_b   1.000
_cell.length_c   1.000
_cell.angle_alpha   90.00
_cell.angle_beta   90.00
_cell.angle_gamma   90.00
#
_symmetry.space_group_name_H-M   'P 1'
#
loop_
_entity.id
_entity.type
_entity.pdbx_description
1 polymer ?
#
loop_
_entity_poly.entity_id
_entity_poly.type
_entity_poly.pdbx_seq_one_letter_code
_entity_poly.pdbx_strand_id
1 'polypeptide(L)'
;PRALARADWAANQAHVELAERMRKRDAGSAPALGDRVAYVIVKGTKGSAAYEKSEDPLYALEHNIPIDTRYYLDNQLSKPLLRIFEPILGERANSLLSGEHTRVLQVATSNVGALMKFAVKTVQCLGCRTPLKDQRAAVCSNCKPRETELYFDKVRRVSEAEMEFNRLWTCCQRCQGSLANDVLCSNQDCPIFFKRKRAQMDAEDANHVVQRFDLSW
;
A
#
# COMPACT_ATOMS: atom_id res chain seq x y z
N PRO A 1 1.19 0.14 20.73
CA PRO A 1 1.66 -0.84 21.73
C PRO A 1 3.17 -0.86 21.80
N ARG A 2 3.73 -1.21 22.98
CA ARG A 2 5.17 -1.31 23.20
C ARG A 2 5.66 -2.73 23.00
N ALA A 3 6.88 -2.89 22.48
CA ALA A 3 7.53 -4.19 22.38
C ALA A 3 7.75 -4.77 23.78
N LEU A 4 7.39 -6.04 23.98
CA LEU A 4 7.50 -6.76 25.24
C LEU A 4 8.33 -8.02 25.04
N ALA A 5 8.99 -8.50 26.12
CA ALA A 5 9.58 -9.83 26.10
C ALA A 5 8.49 -10.90 26.04
N ARG A 6 8.74 -12.01 25.34
CA ARG A 6 7.72 -13.07 25.11
C ARG A 6 7.16 -13.66 26.40
N ALA A 7 7.94 -13.67 27.46
CA ALA A 7 7.53 -14.18 28.76
C ALA A 7 6.54 -13.28 29.52
N ASP A 8 6.44 -11.99 29.13
CA ASP A 8 5.67 -10.98 29.86
C ASP A 8 4.28 -10.73 29.28
N TRP A 9 3.82 -11.53 28.33
CA TRP A 9 2.56 -11.28 27.64
C TRP A 9 1.69 -12.52 27.48
N ALA A 10 0.39 -12.31 27.54
CA ALA A 10 -0.58 -13.33 27.16
C ALA A 10 -0.54 -13.57 25.64
N ALA A 11 -0.56 -14.83 25.23
CA ALA A 11 -0.42 -15.27 23.83
C ALA A 11 -1.24 -14.43 22.83
N ASN A 12 -0.68 -14.24 21.61
CA ASN A 12 -1.40 -13.72 20.43
C ASN A 12 -1.59 -12.21 20.38
N GLN A 13 -0.58 -11.46 20.79
CA GLN A 13 -0.53 -10.00 20.66
C GLN A 13 0.09 -9.58 19.30
N ALA A 14 -0.63 -8.79 18.50
CA ALA A 14 -0.20 -8.39 17.16
C ALA A 14 1.18 -7.72 17.12
N HIS A 15 1.48 -6.83 18.05
CA HIS A 15 2.74 -6.11 18.13
C HIS A 15 3.92 -6.99 18.56
N VAL A 16 3.68 -8.04 19.35
CA VAL A 16 4.72 -8.97 19.78
C VAL A 16 5.07 -9.95 18.66
N GLU A 17 4.07 -10.53 18.03
CA GLU A 17 4.26 -11.42 16.87
C GLU A 17 4.96 -10.68 15.71
N LEU A 18 4.60 -9.42 15.49
CA LEU A 18 5.27 -8.60 14.49
C LEU A 18 6.73 -8.33 14.86
N ALA A 19 7.01 -7.92 16.09
CA ALA A 19 8.38 -7.66 16.54
C ALA A 19 9.28 -8.91 16.39
N GLU A 20 8.75 -10.11 16.69
CA GLU A 20 9.47 -11.36 16.46
C GLU A 20 9.72 -11.64 14.97
N ARG A 21 8.72 -11.37 14.09
CA ARG A 21 8.91 -11.52 12.65
C ARG A 21 9.92 -10.54 12.09
N MET A 22 9.89 -9.28 12.53
CA MET A 22 10.88 -8.27 12.16
C MET A 22 12.29 -8.73 12.59
N ARG A 23 12.46 -9.23 13.82
CA ARG A 23 13.74 -9.74 14.32
C ARG A 23 14.28 -10.93 13.53
N LYS A 24 13.38 -11.81 13.03
CA LYS A 24 13.77 -12.93 12.16
C LYS A 24 14.19 -12.49 10.76
N ARG A 25 13.67 -11.37 10.26
CA ARG A 25 14.03 -10.80 8.96
C ARG A 25 15.35 -10.03 9.05
N ASP A 26 15.41 -9.13 10.00
CA ASP A 26 16.60 -8.33 10.28
C ASP A 26 16.60 -7.92 11.76
N ALA A 27 17.58 -8.45 12.50
CA ALA A 27 17.70 -8.18 13.92
C ALA A 27 18.00 -6.71 14.23
N GLY A 28 18.64 -5.98 13.29
CA GLY A 28 19.01 -4.58 13.43
C GLY A 28 17.83 -3.62 13.28
N SER A 29 16.81 -4.00 12.50
CA SER A 29 15.60 -3.17 12.28
C SER A 29 14.46 -3.48 13.26
N ALA A 30 14.59 -4.54 14.08
CA ALA A 30 13.55 -4.94 15.00
C ALA A 30 13.45 -3.98 16.20
N PRO A 31 12.21 -3.66 16.65
CA PRO A 31 12.01 -2.78 17.79
C PRO A 31 12.62 -3.40 19.06
N ALA A 32 13.26 -2.54 19.88
CA ALA A 32 13.78 -2.93 21.18
C ALA A 32 12.65 -3.07 22.22
N LEU A 33 12.97 -3.70 23.36
CA LEU A 33 12.01 -3.81 24.46
C LEU A 33 11.60 -2.42 24.97
N GLY A 34 10.30 -2.20 25.04
CA GLY A 34 9.73 -0.91 25.45
C GLY A 34 9.44 0.07 24.30
N ASP A 35 9.94 -0.20 23.08
CA ASP A 35 9.66 0.63 21.93
C ASP A 35 8.20 0.52 21.47
N ARG A 36 7.71 1.56 20.81
CA ARG A 36 6.40 1.52 20.15
C ARG A 36 6.51 0.74 18.85
N VAL A 37 5.63 -0.26 18.70
CA VAL A 37 5.52 -1.05 17.46
C VAL A 37 4.33 -0.54 16.65
N ALA A 38 4.62 0.13 15.54
CA ALA A 38 3.59 0.45 14.55
C ALA A 38 3.25 -0.83 13.76
N TYR A 39 1.96 -1.04 13.46
CA TYR A 39 1.54 -2.15 12.61
C TYR A 39 0.28 -1.82 11.83
N VAL A 40 0.14 -2.48 10.69
CA VAL A 40 -1.08 -2.51 9.87
C VAL A 40 -1.58 -3.95 9.74
N ILE A 41 -2.90 -4.10 9.59
CA ILE A 41 -3.50 -5.39 9.30
C ILE A 41 -3.60 -5.55 7.79
N VAL A 42 -2.89 -6.53 7.27
CA VAL A 42 -2.85 -6.86 5.84
C VAL A 42 -3.82 -7.98 5.51
N LYS A 43 -4.17 -8.11 4.23
CA LYS A 43 -4.98 -9.25 3.78
C LYS A 43 -4.21 -10.55 4.01
N GLY A 44 -4.84 -11.47 4.73
CA GLY A 44 -4.31 -12.80 5.01
C GLY A 44 -5.15 -13.90 4.40
N THR A 45 -4.80 -15.15 4.69
CA THR A 45 -5.62 -16.31 4.34
C THR A 45 -6.94 -16.29 5.08
N LYS A 46 -7.98 -16.91 4.50
CA LYS A 46 -9.29 -17.00 5.15
C LYS A 46 -9.15 -17.74 6.48
N GLY A 47 -9.65 -17.13 7.56
CA GLY A 47 -9.58 -17.71 8.91
C GLY A 47 -8.37 -17.30 9.74
N SER A 48 -7.37 -16.61 9.18
CA SER A 48 -6.23 -16.10 9.96
C SER A 48 -6.67 -15.05 10.98
N ALA A 49 -6.10 -15.13 12.17
CA ALA A 49 -6.35 -14.17 13.23
C ALA A 49 -5.73 -12.80 12.90
N ALA A 50 -6.22 -11.72 13.54
CA ALA A 50 -5.74 -10.37 13.28
C ALA A 50 -4.25 -10.19 13.63
N TYR A 51 -3.75 -10.85 14.67
CA TYR A 51 -2.35 -10.78 15.06
C TYR A 51 -1.41 -11.46 14.04
N GLU A 52 -1.87 -12.48 13.34
CA GLU A 52 -1.11 -13.14 12.26
C GLU A 52 -0.99 -12.26 11.03
N LYS A 53 -1.99 -11.39 10.80
CA LYS A 53 -2.06 -10.45 9.68
C LYS A 53 -1.40 -9.10 9.98
N SER A 54 -0.83 -8.91 11.16
CA SER A 54 -0.12 -7.67 11.48
C SER A 54 1.18 -7.58 10.67
N GLU A 55 1.47 -6.44 10.08
CA GLU A 55 2.72 -6.22 9.34
C GLU A 55 3.27 -4.82 9.59
N ASP A 56 4.58 -4.65 9.44
CA ASP A 56 5.20 -3.33 9.49
C ASP A 56 4.69 -2.45 8.36
N PRO A 57 4.26 -1.20 8.64
CA PRO A 57 3.70 -0.30 7.64
C PRO A 57 4.66 0.00 6.49
N LEU A 58 5.96 0.16 6.76
CA LEU A 58 6.95 0.42 5.72
C LEU A 58 7.18 -0.82 4.87
N TYR A 59 7.34 -1.96 5.50
CA TYR A 59 7.48 -3.24 4.80
C TYR A 59 6.26 -3.55 3.92
N ALA A 60 5.05 -3.32 4.44
CA ALA A 60 3.82 -3.50 3.67
C ALA A 60 3.74 -2.58 2.45
N LEU A 61 4.21 -1.33 2.60
CA LEU A 61 4.27 -0.35 1.53
C LEU A 61 5.29 -0.74 0.46
N GLU A 62 6.54 -1.02 0.84
CA GLU A 62 7.65 -1.37 -0.06
C GLU A 62 7.38 -2.65 -0.87
N HIS A 63 6.68 -3.61 -0.26
CA HIS A 63 6.32 -4.87 -0.91
C HIS A 63 4.93 -4.88 -1.53
N ASN A 64 4.24 -3.73 -1.61
CA ASN A 64 2.87 -3.61 -2.12
C ASN A 64 1.90 -4.64 -1.50
N ILE A 65 2.04 -4.92 -0.19
CA ILE A 65 1.15 -5.85 0.51
C ILE A 65 -0.22 -5.18 0.72
N PRO A 66 -1.32 -5.76 0.24
CA PRO A 66 -2.63 -5.14 0.34
C PRO A 66 -3.13 -5.10 1.79
N ILE A 67 -3.53 -3.92 2.24
CA ILE A 67 -4.14 -3.71 3.56
C ILE A 67 -5.54 -4.33 3.58
N ASP A 68 -5.94 -4.91 4.70
CA ASP A 68 -7.29 -5.41 4.93
C ASP A 68 -8.26 -4.26 5.24
N THR A 69 -8.69 -3.56 4.19
CA THR A 69 -9.59 -2.41 4.28
C THR A 69 -10.91 -2.77 4.96
N ARG A 70 -11.39 -4.00 4.76
CA ARG A 70 -12.63 -4.48 5.38
C ARG A 70 -12.48 -4.59 6.90
N TYR A 71 -11.36 -5.09 7.38
CA TYR A 71 -11.07 -5.14 8.82
C TYR A 71 -11.13 -3.74 9.44
N TYR A 72 -10.52 -2.73 8.80
CA TYR A 72 -10.53 -1.36 9.30
C TYR A 72 -11.92 -0.74 9.23
N LEU A 73 -12.65 -0.97 8.13
CA LEU A 73 -14.02 -0.48 8.00
C LEU A 73 -14.92 -1.04 9.11
N ASP A 74 -14.95 -2.36 9.26
CA ASP A 74 -15.89 -3.04 10.16
C ASP A 74 -15.51 -2.87 11.65
N ASN A 75 -14.22 -2.84 11.99
CA ASN A 75 -13.79 -2.84 13.39
C ASN A 75 -13.33 -1.48 13.92
N GLN A 76 -12.73 -0.63 13.07
CA GLN A 76 -12.13 0.62 13.50
C GLN A 76 -12.98 1.86 13.15
N LEU A 77 -13.67 1.84 12.04
CA LEU A 77 -14.45 2.99 11.56
C LEU A 77 -15.95 2.85 11.85
N SER A 78 -16.53 1.69 11.57
CA SER A 78 -17.97 1.48 11.67
C SER A 78 -18.51 1.79 13.07
N LYS A 79 -17.94 1.17 14.10
CA LYS A 79 -18.45 1.31 15.47
C LYS A 79 -18.39 2.74 16.01
N PRO A 80 -17.26 3.48 15.87
CA PRO A 80 -17.22 4.89 16.30
C PRO A 80 -18.18 5.78 15.52
N LEU A 81 -18.28 5.58 14.19
CA LEU A 81 -19.17 6.38 13.34
C LEU A 81 -20.64 6.14 13.71
N LEU A 82 -21.05 4.89 13.87
CA LEU A 82 -22.41 4.59 14.30
C LEU A 82 -22.76 5.24 15.64
N ARG A 83 -21.88 5.19 16.64
CA ARG A 83 -22.10 5.85 17.92
C ARG A 83 -22.31 7.36 17.81
N ILE A 84 -21.63 8.01 16.84
CA ILE A 84 -21.75 9.46 16.64
C ILE A 84 -23.05 9.81 15.87
N PHE A 85 -23.40 9.00 14.88
CA PHE A 85 -24.50 9.33 13.96
C PHE A 85 -25.85 8.70 14.35
N GLU A 86 -25.86 7.63 15.14
CA GLU A 86 -27.11 7.00 15.62
C GLU A 86 -28.05 7.97 16.35
N PRO A 87 -27.60 8.87 17.24
CA PRO A 87 -28.48 9.86 17.87
C PRO A 87 -29.09 10.86 16.89
N ILE A 88 -28.47 11.09 15.73
CA ILE A 88 -28.91 12.08 14.72
C ILE A 88 -29.77 11.42 13.64
N LEU A 89 -29.38 10.26 13.17
CA LEU A 89 -29.96 9.56 12.00
C LEU A 89 -30.85 8.37 12.38
N GLY A 90 -30.84 7.95 13.65
CA GLY A 90 -31.53 6.74 14.08
C GLY A 90 -31.09 5.51 13.29
N GLU A 91 -32.02 4.67 12.88
CA GLU A 91 -31.74 3.43 12.12
C GLU A 91 -31.01 3.66 10.78
N ARG A 92 -31.13 4.89 10.20
CA ARG A 92 -30.44 5.25 8.97
C ARG A 92 -28.92 5.35 9.13
N ALA A 93 -28.40 5.42 10.36
CA ALA A 93 -26.96 5.45 10.59
C ALA A 93 -26.23 4.23 9.97
N ASN A 94 -26.89 3.06 9.95
CA ASN A 94 -26.34 1.87 9.32
C ASN A 94 -26.15 1.99 7.81
N SER A 95 -26.89 2.86 7.14
CA SER A 95 -26.76 3.10 5.70
C SER A 95 -25.52 3.91 5.32
N LEU A 96 -24.86 4.58 6.28
CA LEU A 96 -23.64 5.35 6.02
C LEU A 96 -22.48 4.47 5.49
N LEU A 97 -22.43 3.23 5.93
CA LEU A 97 -21.36 2.29 5.62
C LEU A 97 -21.80 1.15 4.71
N SER A 98 -23.04 1.16 4.25
CA SER A 98 -23.63 0.19 3.34
C SER A 98 -24.33 0.90 2.18
N GLY A 99 -24.36 0.29 1.00
CA GLY A 99 -25.02 0.83 -0.17
C GLY A 99 -24.12 0.94 -1.40
N GLU A 100 -24.63 1.51 -2.48
CA GLU A 100 -23.96 1.57 -3.78
C GLU A 100 -22.68 2.44 -3.80
N HIS A 101 -22.52 3.33 -2.83
CA HIS A 101 -21.33 4.18 -2.68
C HIS A 101 -20.13 3.41 -2.07
N THR A 102 -20.35 2.24 -1.49
CA THR A 102 -19.28 1.39 -0.95
C THR A 102 -18.72 0.46 -2.02
N ARG A 103 -17.78 0.94 -2.82
CA ARG A 103 -17.04 0.07 -3.74
C ARG A 103 -15.89 -0.60 -3.00
N VAL A 104 -16.02 -1.92 -2.79
CA VAL A 104 -14.88 -2.74 -2.40
C VAL A 104 -14.07 -3.02 -3.67
N LEU A 105 -13.00 -2.27 -3.87
CA LEU A 105 -12.01 -2.64 -4.87
C LEU A 105 -11.39 -3.98 -4.46
N GLN A 106 -11.73 -5.03 -5.18
CA GLN A 106 -11.04 -6.31 -5.03
C GLN A 106 -9.63 -6.15 -5.60
N VAL A 107 -8.70 -5.77 -4.74
CA VAL A 107 -7.28 -5.86 -5.09
C VAL A 107 -6.97 -7.35 -5.19
N ALA A 108 -6.50 -7.79 -6.34
CA ALA A 108 -6.05 -9.16 -6.53
C ALA A 108 -5.03 -9.49 -5.43
N THR A 109 -5.37 -10.46 -4.59
CA THR A 109 -4.51 -10.93 -3.49
C THR A 109 -3.41 -11.80 -4.07
N SER A 110 -2.53 -11.20 -4.87
CA SER A 110 -1.57 -11.95 -5.66
C SER A 110 -0.44 -12.59 -4.86
N ASN A 111 -0.21 -12.19 -3.62
CA ASN A 111 0.98 -12.62 -2.89
C ASN A 111 0.71 -13.41 -1.60
N VAL A 112 -0.54 -13.82 -1.35
CA VAL A 112 -0.90 -14.52 -0.12
C VAL A 112 -1.42 -15.93 -0.44
N GLY A 113 -0.54 -16.90 -0.38
CA GLY A 113 -0.86 -18.31 -0.54
C GLY A 113 0.35 -19.13 -1.01
N ALA A 114 0.46 -20.38 -0.57
CA ALA A 114 1.59 -21.27 -0.90
C ALA A 114 1.75 -21.49 -2.42
N LEU A 115 0.66 -21.46 -3.19
CA LEU A 115 0.68 -21.62 -4.65
C LEU A 115 1.27 -20.41 -5.39
N MET A 116 1.25 -19.21 -4.78
CA MET A 116 1.76 -17.99 -5.43
C MET A 116 3.28 -17.92 -5.46
N LYS A 117 3.99 -18.74 -4.69
CA LYS A 117 5.46 -18.90 -4.79
C LYS A 117 5.88 -19.46 -6.15
N PHE A 118 4.97 -20.12 -6.86
CA PHE A 118 5.19 -20.71 -8.19
C PHE A 118 4.60 -19.86 -9.32
N ALA A 119 3.96 -18.73 -9.02
CA ALA A 119 3.39 -17.86 -10.04
C ALA A 119 4.50 -17.15 -10.81
N VAL A 120 4.64 -17.46 -12.09
CA VAL A 120 5.53 -16.74 -13.00
C VAL A 120 4.88 -15.40 -13.31
N LYS A 121 5.58 -14.30 -13.00
CA LYS A 121 5.14 -12.95 -13.37
C LYS A 121 5.21 -12.81 -14.90
N THR A 122 4.09 -12.95 -15.57
CA THR A 122 4.00 -12.69 -17.01
C THR A 122 3.82 -11.19 -17.24
N VAL A 123 4.63 -10.64 -18.16
CA VAL A 123 4.48 -9.24 -18.58
C VAL A 123 3.22 -9.13 -19.43
N GLN A 124 2.39 -8.14 -19.15
CA GLN A 124 1.14 -7.89 -19.84
C GLN A 124 1.24 -6.68 -20.77
N CYS A 125 0.49 -6.72 -21.87
CA CYS A 125 0.30 -5.61 -22.77
C CYS A 125 -0.31 -4.41 -22.05
N LEU A 126 0.28 -3.23 -22.22
CA LEU A 126 -0.18 -2.00 -21.56
C LEU A 126 -1.53 -1.48 -22.10
N GLY A 127 -1.98 -1.98 -23.25
CA GLY A 127 -3.29 -1.65 -23.80
C GLY A 127 -4.38 -2.64 -23.39
N CYS A 128 -4.28 -3.89 -23.81
CA CYS A 128 -5.35 -4.90 -23.63
C CYS A 128 -5.11 -5.90 -22.50
N ARG A 129 -3.99 -5.80 -21.77
CA ARG A 129 -3.57 -6.68 -20.67
C ARG A 129 -3.35 -8.16 -21.04
N THR A 130 -3.33 -8.49 -22.31
CA THR A 130 -2.98 -9.84 -22.78
C THR A 130 -1.52 -10.16 -22.39
N PRO A 131 -1.21 -11.38 -21.94
CA PRO A 131 0.17 -11.77 -21.65
C PRO A 131 1.05 -11.64 -22.90
N LEU A 132 2.23 -11.05 -22.73
CA LEU A 132 3.21 -10.87 -23.79
C LEU A 132 4.23 -12.00 -23.77
N LYS A 133 4.61 -12.48 -24.96
CA LYS A 133 5.71 -13.46 -25.12
C LYS A 133 7.06 -12.79 -24.92
N ASP A 134 7.21 -11.56 -25.41
CA ASP A 134 8.40 -10.74 -25.20
C ASP A 134 8.22 -9.87 -23.95
N GLN A 135 9.08 -10.09 -22.98
CA GLN A 135 9.07 -9.37 -21.71
C GLN A 135 9.50 -7.90 -21.84
N ARG A 136 10.14 -7.52 -22.94
CA ARG A 136 10.58 -6.15 -23.22
C ARG A 136 9.52 -5.32 -23.94
N ALA A 137 8.58 -5.95 -24.61
CA ALA A 137 7.55 -5.26 -25.37
C ALA A 137 6.56 -4.53 -24.44
N ALA A 138 6.17 -3.30 -24.80
CA ALA A 138 5.15 -2.55 -24.10
C ALA A 138 3.74 -3.00 -24.48
N VAL A 139 3.53 -3.29 -25.77
CA VAL A 139 2.22 -3.61 -26.35
C VAL A 139 2.28 -4.86 -27.24
N CYS A 140 1.14 -5.54 -27.38
CA CYS A 140 1.01 -6.66 -28.33
C CYS A 140 0.80 -6.16 -29.76
N SER A 141 0.89 -7.07 -30.75
CA SER A 141 0.67 -6.76 -32.16
C SER A 141 -0.65 -6.06 -32.44
N ASN A 142 -1.72 -6.45 -31.75
CA ASN A 142 -3.05 -5.83 -31.91
C ASN A 142 -3.12 -4.39 -31.39
N CYS A 143 -2.33 -4.05 -30.38
CA CYS A 143 -2.28 -2.70 -29.79
C CYS A 143 -1.20 -1.81 -30.42
N LYS A 144 -0.30 -2.38 -31.23
CA LYS A 144 0.79 -1.64 -31.90
C LYS A 144 0.33 -0.42 -32.70
N PRO A 145 -0.80 -0.44 -33.46
CA PRO A 145 -1.29 0.75 -34.16
C PRO A 145 -1.66 1.92 -33.25
N ARG A 146 -1.97 1.65 -31.97
CA ARG A 146 -2.33 2.65 -30.96
C ARG A 146 -1.22 2.90 -29.94
N GLU A 147 -0.03 2.48 -30.23
CA GLU A 147 1.10 2.56 -29.29
C GLU A 147 1.39 3.99 -28.88
N THR A 148 1.38 4.94 -29.80
CA THR A 148 1.61 6.37 -29.55
C THR A 148 0.55 6.94 -28.57
N GLU A 149 -0.72 6.64 -28.79
CA GLU A 149 -1.81 7.07 -27.91
C GLU A 149 -1.62 6.51 -26.47
N LEU A 150 -1.31 5.21 -26.39
CA LEU A 150 -1.04 4.53 -25.13
C LEU A 150 0.20 5.10 -24.42
N TYR A 151 1.23 5.44 -25.18
CA TYR A 151 2.43 6.09 -24.64
C TYR A 151 2.09 7.43 -23.98
N PHE A 152 1.38 8.31 -24.71
CA PHE A 152 0.99 9.61 -24.15
C PHE A 152 0.07 9.49 -22.93
N ASP A 153 -0.83 8.50 -22.90
CA ASP A 153 -1.62 8.22 -21.69
C ASP A 153 -0.74 7.85 -20.49
N LYS A 154 0.33 7.05 -20.70
CA LYS A 154 1.26 6.69 -19.64
C LYS A 154 2.15 7.86 -19.21
N VAL A 155 2.61 8.69 -20.15
CA VAL A 155 3.36 9.93 -19.84
C VAL A 155 2.51 10.88 -19.01
N ARG A 156 1.23 11.04 -19.35
CA ARG A 156 0.31 11.84 -18.53
C ARG A 156 0.21 11.32 -17.09
N ARG A 157 0.14 10.00 -16.89
CA ARG A 157 0.14 9.39 -15.55
C ARG A 157 1.42 9.63 -14.78
N VAL A 158 2.58 9.60 -15.45
CA VAL A 158 3.86 9.98 -14.83
C VAL A 158 3.78 11.42 -14.32
N SER A 159 3.34 12.34 -15.17
CA SER A 159 3.23 13.75 -14.80
C SER A 159 2.27 13.97 -13.62
N GLU A 160 1.14 13.27 -13.58
CA GLU A 160 0.18 13.33 -12.46
C GLU A 160 0.81 12.80 -11.15
N ALA A 161 1.53 11.67 -11.21
CA ALA A 161 2.19 11.07 -10.05
C ALA A 161 3.34 11.94 -9.53
N GLU A 162 4.15 12.51 -10.43
CA GLU A 162 5.22 13.45 -10.09
C GLU A 162 4.68 14.74 -9.46
N MET A 163 3.58 15.29 -9.96
CA MET A 163 2.95 16.46 -9.36
C MET A 163 2.47 16.17 -7.93
N GLU A 164 1.89 15.00 -7.68
CA GLU A 164 1.48 14.60 -6.33
C GLU A 164 2.67 14.43 -5.40
N PHE A 165 3.71 13.73 -5.86
CA PHE A 165 4.96 13.59 -5.11
C PHE A 165 5.57 14.95 -4.77
N ASN A 166 5.70 15.85 -5.74
CA ASN A 166 6.29 17.17 -5.54
C ASN A 166 5.51 18.04 -4.54
N ARG A 167 4.19 17.96 -4.52
CA ARG A 167 3.35 18.62 -3.51
C ARG A 167 3.67 18.14 -2.10
N LEU A 168 3.72 16.82 -1.92
CA LEU A 168 4.00 16.20 -0.63
C LEU A 168 5.44 16.44 -0.19
N TRP A 169 6.38 16.39 -1.13
CA TRP A 169 7.79 16.72 -0.90
C TRP A 169 7.95 18.14 -0.41
N THR A 170 7.35 19.10 -1.09
CA THR A 170 7.37 20.52 -0.69
C THR A 170 6.75 20.75 0.68
N CYS A 171 5.66 20.03 1.04
CA CYS A 171 5.11 20.09 2.39
C CYS A 171 6.13 19.64 3.45
N CYS A 172 6.87 18.57 3.17
CA CYS A 172 7.90 18.08 4.08
C CYS A 172 9.09 19.02 4.17
N GLN A 173 9.52 19.60 3.04
CA GLN A 173 10.59 20.61 3.01
C GLN A 173 10.23 21.86 3.84
N ARG A 174 9.01 22.37 3.71
CA ARG A 174 8.51 23.48 4.53
C ARG A 174 8.50 23.13 6.01
N CYS A 175 8.08 21.91 6.35
CA CYS A 175 8.05 21.42 7.74
C CYS A 175 9.46 21.39 8.37
N GLN A 176 10.48 21.00 7.61
CA GLN A 176 11.87 21.01 8.10
C GLN A 176 12.58 22.36 7.98
N GLY A 177 11.93 23.37 7.38
CA GLY A 177 12.45 24.75 7.32
C GLY A 177 13.41 25.03 6.16
N SER A 178 13.55 24.14 5.17
CA SER A 178 14.40 24.33 4.00
C SER A 178 13.75 23.79 2.73
N LEU A 179 13.67 24.61 1.69
CA LEU A 179 13.19 24.19 0.36
C LEU A 179 14.30 23.66 -0.56
N ALA A 180 15.55 23.79 -0.14
CA ALA A 180 16.72 23.42 -0.95
C ALA A 180 17.30 22.05 -0.56
N ASN A 181 17.04 21.58 0.65
CA ASN A 181 17.60 20.35 1.17
C ASN A 181 16.66 19.16 0.97
N ASP A 182 17.25 17.98 0.88
CA ASP A 182 16.51 16.73 0.85
C ASP A 182 15.71 16.52 2.11
N VAL A 183 14.58 15.80 1.97
CA VAL A 183 13.72 15.50 3.10
C VAL A 183 14.22 14.25 3.83
N LEU A 184 14.83 14.47 5.00
CA LEU A 184 15.39 13.42 5.86
C LEU A 184 14.41 12.94 6.94
N CYS A 185 13.19 13.50 6.99
CA CYS A 185 12.19 13.17 8.00
C CYS A 185 11.76 11.70 7.93
N SER A 186 11.87 11.00 9.06
CA SER A 186 11.44 9.59 9.26
C SER A 186 10.27 9.46 10.24
N ASN A 187 9.56 10.55 10.56
CA ASN A 187 8.46 10.54 11.53
C ASN A 187 7.25 9.76 10.99
N GLN A 188 7.07 8.54 11.45
CA GLN A 188 5.96 7.66 11.07
C GLN A 188 4.61 8.04 11.69
N ASP A 189 4.58 8.91 12.71
CA ASP A 189 3.32 9.44 13.27
C ASP A 189 2.72 10.56 12.38
N CYS A 190 3.48 11.05 11.41
CA CYS A 190 3.02 12.08 10.48
C CYS A 190 2.18 11.50 9.34
N PRO A 191 0.95 11.99 9.09
CA PRO A 191 0.11 11.49 7.99
C PRO A 191 0.69 11.76 6.60
N ILE A 192 1.59 12.75 6.45
CA ILE A 192 2.25 13.08 5.19
C ILE A 192 3.36 12.08 4.87
N PHE A 193 4.01 11.49 5.89
CA PHE A 193 5.15 10.59 5.70
C PHE A 193 4.81 9.41 4.76
N PHE A 194 3.77 8.64 5.09
CA PHE A 194 3.37 7.49 4.28
C PHE A 194 2.81 7.89 2.92
N LYS A 195 2.07 9.01 2.85
CA LYS A 195 1.58 9.53 1.57
C LYS A 195 2.75 9.89 0.64
N ARG A 196 3.77 10.57 1.16
CA ARG A 196 4.97 10.93 0.40
C ARG A 196 5.71 9.69 -0.09
N LYS A 197 5.92 8.69 0.78
CA LYS A 197 6.55 7.42 0.41
C LYS A 197 5.74 6.69 -0.67
N ARG A 198 4.42 6.66 -0.54
CA ARG A 198 3.54 6.05 -1.56
C ARG A 198 3.60 6.79 -2.89
N ALA A 199 3.50 8.12 -2.87
CA ALA A 199 3.57 8.94 -4.08
C ALA A 199 4.94 8.79 -4.79
N GLN A 200 6.02 8.64 -4.04
CA GLN A 200 7.35 8.34 -4.59
C GLN A 200 7.34 7.02 -5.37
N MET A 201 6.83 5.94 -4.77
CA MET A 201 6.74 4.63 -5.43
C MET A 201 5.81 4.67 -6.65
N ASP A 202 4.66 5.35 -6.55
CA ASP A 202 3.72 5.47 -7.67
C ASP A 202 4.36 6.23 -8.85
N ALA A 203 5.20 7.23 -8.60
CA ALA A 203 5.95 7.94 -9.63
C ALA A 203 7.06 7.07 -10.25
N GLU A 204 7.79 6.31 -9.43
CA GLU A 204 8.80 5.35 -9.89
C GLU A 204 8.18 4.25 -10.75
N ASP A 205 7.07 3.65 -10.30
CA ASP A 205 6.33 2.62 -11.03
C ASP A 205 5.79 3.16 -12.36
N ALA A 206 5.25 4.39 -12.38
CA ALA A 206 4.76 5.01 -13.60
C ALA A 206 5.90 5.27 -14.60
N ASN A 207 7.07 5.72 -14.14
CA ASN A 207 8.25 5.89 -14.96
C ASN A 207 8.74 4.55 -15.54
N HIS A 208 8.79 3.48 -14.74
CA HIS A 208 9.14 2.14 -15.24
C HIS A 208 8.19 1.64 -16.33
N VAL A 209 6.90 1.97 -16.23
CA VAL A 209 5.92 1.62 -17.27
C VAL A 209 6.23 2.33 -18.58
N VAL A 210 6.58 3.62 -18.54
CA VAL A 210 6.93 4.42 -19.74
C VAL A 210 8.23 3.91 -20.39
N GLN A 211 9.22 3.53 -19.60
CA GLN A 211 10.50 2.99 -20.10
C GLN A 211 10.35 1.66 -20.89
N ARG A 212 9.20 1.00 -20.82
CA ARG A 212 8.93 -0.21 -21.63
C ARG A 212 8.63 0.09 -23.10
N PHE A 213 8.32 1.33 -23.43
CA PHE A 213 8.09 1.71 -24.82
C PHE A 213 9.43 1.92 -25.52
N ASP A 214 9.55 1.31 -26.71
CA ASP A 214 10.68 1.57 -27.59
C ASP A 214 10.40 2.87 -28.35
N LEU A 215 11.22 3.89 -28.11
CA LEU A 215 11.09 5.21 -28.73
C LEU A 215 11.81 5.31 -30.08
N SER A 216 12.06 4.21 -30.74
CA SER A 216 12.71 4.14 -32.06
C SER A 216 11.79 4.51 -33.23
N TRP A 217 10.86 5.45 -33.03
CA TRP A 217 9.86 5.93 -34.00
C TRP A 217 10.09 7.36 -34.43
#